data_9b6efaeadcdc2e9edaca726bff9658f4
#
_entry.id   9b6efaeadcdc2e9edaca726bff9658f4
#
_cell.length_a   1.000
_cell.length_b   1.000
_cell.length_c   1.000
_cell.angle_alpha   90.00
_cell.angle_beta   90.00
_cell.angle_gamma   90.00
#
_symmetry.space_group_name_H-M   'P 1'
#
loop_
_entity.id
_entity.type
_entity.pdbx_description
1 polymer ?
#
loop_
_entity_poly.entity_id
_entity_poly.type
_entity_poly.pdbx_seq_one_letter_code
_entity_poly.pdbx_strand_id
1 'polypeptide(L)'
;GIANRSKMDSATDKDEDYVVLWNEGGRAVAQVWSMKHGVIRDRLKFEFGYVEADPLEAFLERFYEMHEIPRRVFVNRLPQNAFRKSKGFY
;
A
#
# COMPACT_ATOMS: atom_id res chain seq x y z
N GLY A 1 6.49 11.95 -29.38
CA GLY A 1 6.62 11.99 -28.92
C GLY A 1 6.89 12.10 -28.68
N ILE A 2 6.95 12.09 -29.10
CA ILE A 2 7.28 12.16 -28.58
C ILE A 2 7.02 12.68 -27.86
N ALA A 3 6.73 13.17 -28.12
CA ALA A 3 6.40 13.61 -27.19
C ALA A 3 5.16 13.34 -26.80
N ASN A 4 4.82 13.13 -27.21
CA ASN A 4 4.10 12.83 -26.70
C ASN A 4 3.82 11.94 -26.41
N ARG A 5 3.74 11.67 -26.87
CA ARG A 5 3.67 10.63 -26.33
C ARG A 5 3.70 10.66 -24.93
N SER A 6 4.13 11.48 -24.38
CA SER A 6 4.30 11.48 -22.99
C SER A 6 3.02 11.51 -22.22
N LYS A 7 1.97 12.04 -22.73
CA LYS A 7 0.78 11.97 -22.01
C LYS A 7 0.20 10.65 -21.96
N MET A 8 0.25 9.94 -23.03
CA MET A 8 -0.21 8.62 -23.03
C MET A 8 0.62 7.81 -22.13
N ASP A 9 1.89 8.09 -22.12
CA ASP A 9 2.77 7.39 -21.27
C ASP A 9 2.41 7.61 -19.83
N SER A 10 1.98 8.79 -19.50
CA SER A 10 1.57 9.04 -18.15
C SER A 10 0.45 8.16 -17.73
N ALA A 11 -0.50 7.98 -18.57
CA ALA A 11 -1.62 7.13 -18.24
C ALA A 11 -1.20 5.70 -18.07
N THR A 12 -0.33 5.23 -18.95
CA THR A 12 0.12 3.86 -18.82
C THR A 12 1.12 3.72 -17.71
N ASP A 13 1.77 4.79 -17.35
CA ASP A 13 2.76 4.75 -16.29
C ASP A 13 2.16 4.78 -14.91
N LYS A 14 0.88 4.95 -14.80
CA LYS A 14 0.25 4.95 -13.50
C LYS A 14 -0.02 3.53 -13.07
N ASP A 15 1.05 2.82 -12.82
CA ASP A 15 1.01 1.47 -12.32
C ASP A 15 1.64 1.54 -10.96
N GLU A 16 0.83 1.75 -9.95
CA GLU A 16 1.30 2.06 -8.61
C GLU A 16 0.48 1.37 -7.55
N ASP A 17 1.14 1.00 -6.48
CA ASP A 17 0.45 0.52 -5.30
C ASP A 17 0.70 1.51 -4.17
N TYR A 18 -0.34 1.77 -3.40
CA TYR A 18 -0.25 2.61 -2.21
C TYR A 18 -0.53 1.71 -1.02
N VAL A 19 0.47 1.55 -0.17
CA VAL A 19 0.39 0.66 0.98
C VAL A 19 0.43 1.49 2.25
N VAL A 20 -0.60 1.33 3.08
CA VAL A 20 -0.65 2.01 4.36
C VAL A 20 -0.71 0.96 5.44
N LEU A 21 0.15 1.06 6.43
CA LEU A 21 0.19 0.09 7.50
C LEU A 21 0.20 0.79 8.85
N TRP A 22 -0.56 0.29 9.79
CA TRP A 22 -0.47 0.72 11.18
C TRP A 22 -0.57 -0.51 12.05
N ASN A 23 -0.02 -0.41 13.25
CA ASN A 23 0.04 -1.56 14.13
C ASN A 23 -0.12 -1.15 15.58
N GLU A 24 -0.58 -2.09 16.36
CA GLU A 24 -0.78 -1.88 17.79
C GLU A 24 -0.82 -3.22 18.48
N GLY A 25 0.00 -3.39 19.50
CA GLY A 25 -0.06 -4.58 20.35
C GLY A 25 0.16 -5.91 19.63
N GLY A 26 1.08 -5.95 18.72
CA GLY A 26 1.37 -7.19 18.01
C GLY A 26 0.41 -7.50 16.87
N ARG A 27 -0.54 -6.61 16.62
CA ARG A 27 -1.46 -6.75 15.49
C ARG A 27 -1.21 -5.63 14.52
N ALA A 28 -1.36 -5.91 13.26
CA ALA A 28 -1.15 -4.90 12.23
C ALA A 28 -2.31 -4.92 11.23
N VAL A 29 -2.54 -3.77 10.64
CA VAL A 29 -3.53 -3.63 9.57
C VAL A 29 -2.81 -2.99 8.40
N ALA A 30 -2.92 -3.60 7.24
CA ALA A 30 -2.36 -3.06 6.03
C ALA A 30 -3.46 -2.88 5.00
N GLN A 31 -3.43 -1.75 4.32
CA GLN A 31 -4.36 -1.51 3.22
C GLN A 31 -3.54 -1.23 1.98
N VAL A 32 -3.97 -1.82 0.87
CA VAL A 32 -3.28 -1.65 -0.40
C VAL A 32 -4.28 -1.17 -1.44
N TRP A 33 -3.96 -0.06 -2.06
CA TRP A 33 -4.74 0.41 -3.22
C TRP A 33 -3.85 0.22 -4.44
N SER A 34 -4.33 -0.57 -5.39
CA SER A 34 -3.56 -0.85 -6.60
C SER A 34 -4.15 -0.07 -7.76
N MET A 35 -3.30 0.71 -8.42
CA MET A 35 -3.72 1.50 -9.57
C MET A 35 -3.06 0.99 -10.83
N LYS A 36 -3.83 0.89 -11.88
CA LYS A 36 -3.30 0.56 -13.19
C LYS A 36 -3.93 1.51 -14.18
N HIS A 37 -3.09 2.10 -15.02
CA HIS A 37 -3.55 3.02 -16.04
C HIS A 37 -4.39 4.16 -15.43
N GLY A 38 -3.98 4.60 -14.24
CA GLY A 38 -4.65 5.72 -13.60
C GLY A 38 -5.96 5.39 -12.91
N VAL A 39 -6.30 4.10 -12.84
CA VAL A 39 -7.57 3.68 -12.25
C VAL A 39 -7.30 2.74 -11.09
N ILE A 40 -8.00 2.92 -9.99
CA ILE A 40 -7.88 2.02 -8.86
C ILE A 40 -8.57 0.72 -9.22
N ARG A 41 -7.78 -0.36 -9.26
CA ARG A 41 -8.29 -1.67 -9.61
C ARG A 41 -8.64 -2.50 -8.41
N ASP A 42 -7.89 -2.36 -7.35
CA ASP A 42 -8.07 -3.16 -6.16
C ASP A 42 -7.91 -2.34 -4.91
N ARG A 43 -8.68 -2.70 -3.89
CA ARG A 43 -8.53 -2.15 -2.56
C ARG A 43 -8.55 -3.33 -1.63
N LEU A 44 -7.42 -3.61 -1.04
CA LEU A 44 -7.27 -4.80 -0.21
C LEU A 44 -6.95 -4.40 1.21
N LYS A 45 -7.48 -5.15 2.16
CA LYS A 45 -7.22 -4.89 3.56
C LYS A 45 -6.84 -6.18 4.23
N PHE A 46 -5.77 -6.14 5.00
CA PHE A 46 -5.25 -7.31 5.69
C PHE A 46 -5.07 -6.99 7.17
N GLU A 47 -5.52 -7.91 8.02
CA GLU A 47 -5.27 -7.79 9.45
C GLU A 47 -4.50 -9.01 9.86
N PHE A 48 -3.42 -8.84 10.56
CA PHE A 48 -2.58 -9.97 10.91
C PHE A 48 -1.80 -9.71 12.19
N GLY A 49 -1.43 -10.82 12.85
CA GLY A 49 -0.53 -10.74 13.98
C GLY A 49 0.88 -10.84 13.49
N TYR A 50 1.82 -10.33 14.26
CA TYR A 50 3.21 -10.42 13.88
C TYR A 50 4.08 -10.56 15.10
N VAL A 51 5.21 -11.20 14.91
CA VAL A 51 6.21 -11.36 15.97
C VAL A 51 7.52 -10.72 15.56
N GLU A 52 7.66 -10.37 14.30
CA GLU A 52 8.87 -9.72 13.81
C GLU A 52 8.90 -8.28 14.26
N ALA A 53 10.08 -7.73 14.26
CA ALA A 53 10.24 -6.35 14.67
C ALA A 53 9.60 -5.37 13.67
N ASP A 54 9.56 -5.76 12.42
CA ASP A 54 9.03 -4.86 11.39
C ASP A 54 7.91 -5.52 10.59
N PRO A 55 6.67 -5.28 11.01
CA PRO A 55 5.55 -5.89 10.31
C PRO A 55 5.38 -5.38 8.88
N LEU A 56 5.86 -4.18 8.59
CA LEU A 56 5.73 -3.65 7.24
C LEU A 56 6.60 -4.43 6.27
N GLU A 57 7.82 -4.69 6.65
CA GLU A 57 8.74 -5.42 5.81
C GLU A 57 8.19 -6.83 5.56
N ALA A 58 7.74 -7.48 6.62
CA ALA A 58 7.19 -8.82 6.50
C ALA A 58 5.97 -8.83 5.60
N PHE A 59 5.12 -7.84 5.74
CA PHE A 59 3.93 -7.74 4.91
C PHE A 59 4.30 -7.57 3.45
N LEU A 60 5.21 -6.67 3.15
CA LEU A 60 5.57 -6.40 1.76
C LEU A 60 6.18 -7.61 1.10
N GLU A 61 7.00 -8.34 1.81
CA GLU A 61 7.61 -9.55 1.28
C GLU A 61 6.55 -10.57 0.89
N ARG A 62 5.61 -10.81 1.79
CA ARG A 62 4.58 -11.79 1.54
C ARG A 62 3.63 -11.34 0.46
N PHE A 63 3.25 -10.10 0.51
CA PHE A 63 2.29 -9.56 -0.45
C PHE A 63 2.83 -9.65 -1.86
N TYR A 64 4.08 -9.27 -2.05
CA TYR A 64 4.64 -9.25 -3.40
C TYR A 64 5.20 -10.59 -3.85
N GLU A 65 5.10 -11.60 -3.02
CA GLU A 65 5.32 -12.96 -3.48
C GLU A 65 4.09 -13.43 -4.25
N MET A 66 2.94 -12.88 -3.91
CA MET A 66 1.68 -13.35 -4.48
C MET A 66 1.08 -12.38 -5.48
N HIS A 67 1.59 -11.18 -5.52
CA HIS A 67 1.05 -10.14 -6.39
C HIS A 67 2.16 -9.54 -7.21
N GLU A 68 1.78 -9.03 -8.34
CA GLU A 68 2.71 -8.40 -9.26
C GLU A 68 3.28 -7.14 -8.64
N ILE A 69 4.57 -6.90 -8.85
CA ILE A 69 5.18 -5.69 -8.35
C ILE A 69 4.96 -4.60 -9.38
N PRO A 70 4.33 -3.49 -9.01
CA PRO A 70 4.07 -2.43 -9.96
C PRO A 70 5.31 -1.58 -10.17
N ARG A 71 5.20 -0.58 -10.99
CA ARG A 71 6.32 0.30 -11.26
C ARG A 71 6.73 1.08 -10.04
N ARG A 72 5.78 1.42 -9.19
CA ARG A 72 6.07 2.16 -7.97
C ARG A 72 5.23 1.64 -6.83
N VAL A 73 5.83 1.65 -5.66
CA VAL A 73 5.12 1.30 -4.45
C VAL A 73 5.33 2.44 -3.47
N PHE A 74 4.25 3.05 -3.04
CA PHE A 74 4.29 4.11 -2.05
C PHE A 74 3.86 3.52 -0.72
N VAL A 75 4.64 3.74 0.30
CA VAL A 75 4.41 3.13 1.59
C VAL A 75 4.30 4.20 2.65
N ASN A 76 3.31 4.07 3.51
CA ASN A 76 3.14 4.99 4.62
C ASN A 76 2.85 4.18 5.86
N ARG A 77 3.70 4.31 6.86
CA ARG A 77 3.50 3.64 8.13
C ARG A 77 2.95 4.67 9.12
N LEU A 78 1.77 4.41 9.64
CA LEU A 78 1.15 5.30 10.59
C LEU A 78 1.51 4.90 12.00
N PRO A 79 1.70 5.86 12.89
CA PRO A 79 2.00 5.52 14.28
C PRO A 79 0.78 4.93 14.96
N GLN A 80 1.02 4.19 16.01
CA GLN A 80 -0.05 3.57 16.79
C GLN A 80 -1.05 4.61 17.26
N ASN A 81 -0.54 5.75 17.66
CA ASN A 81 -1.38 6.82 18.11
C ASN A 81 -2.37 7.26 17.10
N ALA A 82 -1.98 7.36 15.84
CA ALA A 82 -2.86 7.80 14.78
C ALA A 82 -4.04 6.87 14.64
N PHE A 83 -3.79 5.57 14.75
CA PHE A 83 -4.84 4.58 14.65
C PHE A 83 -5.85 4.75 15.78
N ARG A 84 -5.37 4.91 16.97
CA ARG A 84 -6.23 5.09 18.12
C ARG A 84 -7.03 6.35 18.03
N LYS A 85 -6.41 7.41 17.59
CA LYS A 85 -7.08 8.66 17.45
C LYS A 85 -8.18 8.59 16.44
N SER A 86 -7.93 7.92 15.34
CA SER A 86 -8.96 7.76 14.35
C SER A 86 -10.18 7.07 14.92
N LYS A 87 -9.95 6.03 15.68
CA LYS A 87 -11.05 5.31 16.29
C LYS A 87 -11.75 6.18 17.31
N GLY A 88 -11.02 6.98 18.00
CA GLY A 88 -11.59 7.82 19.00
C GLY A 88 -12.46 8.93 18.45
N PHE A 89 -12.18 9.32 17.23
CA PHE A 89 -12.96 10.36 16.61
C PHE A 89 -14.30 9.88 16.16
N TYR A 90 -14.41 8.64 15.90
CA TYR A 90 -15.62 8.07 15.39
C TYR A 90 -16.28 7.16 16.39
#